data_4e4b42f6e4889a6a42bdb0f111165d28
#
_entry.id   4e4b42f6e4889a6a42bdb0f111165d28
#
_cell.length_a   1.000
_cell.length_b   1.000
_cell.length_c   1.000
_cell.angle_alpha   90.00
_cell.angle_beta   90.00
_cell.angle_gamma   90.00
#
_symmetry.space_group_name_H-M   'P 1'
#
loop_
_entity.id
_entity.type
_entity.pdbx_description
1 polymer ?
#
loop_
_entity_poly.entity_id
_entity_poly.type
_entity_poly.pdbx_seq_one_letter_code
_entity_poly.pdbx_strand_id
1 'polypeptide(L)'
;MAAACGVVVTGGQGGTVPVVVARETVGWLSAELRGAGPALRATVLERAGQAVALTLLSERSRRNEKRQAETALLHELRRPWNVDENSARRRAHELGIGVLRHGVLSEAAPAAWLPVVVRWERPGAGPLGEHQGGGAVLDALAWALGRERTTALAGRLGAASAAVLVPLAARTPQDAVVERVLTAAEQRLEGAWRVLAGVTDPEAGMIGPAARLDEAGMIAEAAVSLLARDGCAEGGPSQDGTVADRAARQDAARSGSARSGSARRRCFRAQDVRLRGLLAMLRGDKRAQMFARAELGSVLDVERHEDRELLTQFLACGGNKSLLAQRIHLSRPALYGRLARLERRLGVSLDDPESRTSLHVALLIAEVEGC
;
A
#
# COMPACT_ATOMS: atom_id res chain seq x y z
N MET A 1 -3.45 19.29 13.73
CA MET A 1 -4.26 19.86 12.62
C MET A 1 -4.12 21.37 12.42
N ALA A 2 -3.95 22.21 13.46
CA ALA A 2 -3.74 23.67 13.31
C ALA A 2 -2.43 24.05 12.58
N ALA A 3 -1.35 23.28 12.74
CA ALA A 3 -0.06 23.54 12.09
C ALA A 3 -0.03 23.38 10.57
N ALA A 4 -1.02 22.68 9.98
CA ALA A 4 -1.07 22.44 8.54
C ALA A 4 -1.63 23.62 7.71
N CYS A 5 -2.25 24.59 8.36
CA CYS A 5 -2.86 25.76 7.69
C CYS A 5 -2.15 27.09 7.95
N GLY A 6 -1.00 27.09 8.66
CA GLY A 6 -0.26 28.33 8.96
C GLY A 6 -0.99 29.32 9.90
N VAL A 7 -2.04 28.90 10.58
CA VAL A 7 -2.76 29.71 11.56
C VAL A 7 -2.18 29.41 12.93
N VAL A 8 -1.36 30.32 13.44
CA VAL A 8 -0.81 30.24 14.81
C VAL A 8 -1.90 30.67 15.78
N VAL A 9 -2.40 29.75 16.59
CA VAL A 9 -3.27 30.03 17.72
C VAL A 9 -2.39 30.42 18.90
N THR A 10 -2.15 31.69 19.12
CA THR A 10 -1.56 32.18 20.37
C THR A 10 -2.66 32.38 21.40
N GLY A 11 -2.58 31.64 22.52
CA GLY A 11 -3.50 31.81 23.65
C GLY A 11 -3.34 33.17 24.31
N GLY A 12 -4.25 34.08 24.00
CA GLY A 12 -4.44 35.37 24.67
C GLY A 12 -5.91 35.55 25.02
N GLN A 13 -6.23 36.41 26.03
CA GLN A 13 -7.60 36.74 26.47
C GLN A 13 -8.40 37.55 25.43
N GLY A 14 -8.37 37.13 24.16
CA GLY A 14 -9.12 37.71 23.07
C GLY A 14 -10.23 36.74 22.64
N GLY A 15 -11.40 37.24 22.24
CA GLY A 15 -12.49 36.40 21.74
C GLY A 15 -12.02 35.50 20.59
N THR A 16 -12.44 34.25 20.60
CA THR A 16 -12.18 33.28 19.53
C THR A 16 -13.44 33.02 18.75
N VAL A 17 -13.35 32.94 17.43
CA VAL A 17 -14.47 32.60 16.53
C VAL A 17 -14.15 31.31 15.78
N PRO A 18 -15.07 30.33 15.74
CA PRO A 18 -14.84 29.12 14.97
C PRO A 18 -14.87 29.40 13.47
N VAL A 19 -13.90 28.81 12.73
CA VAL A 19 -13.92 28.79 11.27
C VAL A 19 -14.67 27.53 10.84
N VAL A 20 -15.88 27.71 10.33
CA VAL A 20 -16.78 26.59 9.94
C VAL A 20 -16.77 26.44 8.42
N VAL A 21 -16.44 25.26 7.92
CA VAL A 21 -16.45 24.90 6.49
C VAL A 21 -17.32 23.67 6.32
N ALA A 22 -18.36 23.74 5.49
CA ALA A 22 -19.28 22.63 5.23
C ALA A 22 -19.86 21.98 6.50
N ARG A 23 -20.26 22.79 7.49
CA ARG A 23 -20.78 22.40 8.82
C ARG A 23 -19.77 21.77 9.78
N GLU A 24 -18.48 21.73 9.42
CA GLU A 24 -17.41 21.27 10.30
C GLU A 24 -16.54 22.43 10.78
N THR A 25 -16.23 22.47 12.05
CA THR A 25 -15.27 23.42 12.61
C THR A 25 -13.86 22.96 12.25
N VAL A 26 -13.21 23.66 11.30
CA VAL A 26 -11.87 23.35 10.80
C VAL A 26 -10.77 24.02 11.61
N GLY A 27 -11.12 25.00 12.45
CA GLY A 27 -10.18 25.72 13.30
C GLY A 27 -10.83 26.87 14.04
N TRP A 28 -10.03 27.65 14.76
CA TRP A 28 -10.47 28.81 15.52
C TRP A 28 -9.60 30.00 15.13
N LEU A 29 -10.23 31.15 14.94
CA LEU A 29 -9.55 32.41 14.66
C LEU A 29 -9.54 33.27 15.94
N SER A 30 -8.37 33.73 16.35
CA SER A 30 -8.22 34.70 17.43
C SER A 30 -7.35 35.87 16.96
N ALA A 31 -7.68 37.08 17.37
CA ALA A 31 -6.85 38.24 17.12
C ALA A 31 -6.94 39.24 18.29
N GLU A 32 -5.82 39.86 18.65
CA GLU A 32 -5.78 40.98 19.54
C GLU A 32 -5.93 42.28 18.76
N LEU A 33 -7.09 42.91 18.91
CA LEU A 33 -7.35 44.23 18.33
C LEU A 33 -7.17 45.31 19.41
N ARG A 34 -6.03 45.99 19.42
CA ARG A 34 -5.74 47.05 20.39
C ARG A 34 -6.64 48.25 20.15
N GLY A 35 -7.29 48.75 21.20
CA GLY A 35 -8.15 49.92 21.13
C GLY A 35 -9.57 49.67 20.62
N ALA A 36 -9.91 48.47 20.23
CA ALA A 36 -11.29 48.18 19.78
C ALA A 36 -12.20 47.71 20.90
N GLY A 37 -13.39 48.21 20.97
CA GLY A 37 -14.42 47.74 21.90
C GLY A 37 -14.88 46.29 21.59
N PRO A 38 -15.47 45.58 22.58
CA PRO A 38 -15.84 44.16 22.43
C PRO A 38 -16.76 43.86 21.24
N ALA A 39 -17.71 44.72 20.94
CA ALA A 39 -18.63 44.53 19.79
C ALA A 39 -17.90 44.64 18.45
N LEU A 40 -16.98 45.59 18.29
CA LEU A 40 -16.20 45.73 17.06
C LEU A 40 -15.26 44.55 16.87
N ARG A 41 -14.60 44.04 17.96
CA ARG A 41 -13.78 42.83 17.92
C ARG A 41 -14.59 41.62 17.42
N ALA A 42 -15.75 41.39 18.00
CA ALA A 42 -16.62 40.26 17.59
C ALA A 42 -16.97 40.32 16.09
N THR A 43 -17.38 41.47 15.62
CA THR A 43 -17.77 41.69 14.20
C THR A 43 -16.56 41.48 13.26
N VAL A 44 -15.36 41.99 13.62
CA VAL A 44 -14.13 41.81 12.80
C VAL A 44 -13.74 40.37 12.75
N LEU A 45 -13.73 39.66 13.90
CA LEU A 45 -13.37 38.25 13.97
C LEU A 45 -14.36 37.36 13.20
N GLU A 46 -15.66 37.64 13.28
CA GLU A 46 -16.68 36.92 12.55
C GLU A 46 -16.49 37.07 11.03
N ARG A 47 -16.32 38.30 10.54
CA ARG A 47 -16.06 38.56 9.11
C ARG A 47 -14.74 37.93 8.65
N ALA A 48 -13.69 38.02 9.47
CA ALA A 48 -12.41 37.36 9.16
C ALA A 48 -12.58 35.83 9.12
N GLY A 49 -13.30 35.23 10.05
CA GLY A 49 -13.64 33.80 10.05
C GLY A 49 -14.41 33.37 8.79
N GLN A 50 -15.36 34.16 8.35
CA GLN A 50 -16.12 33.95 7.10
C GLN A 50 -15.18 34.03 5.86
N ALA A 51 -14.30 35.02 5.80
CA ALA A 51 -13.33 35.17 4.72
C ALA A 51 -12.35 33.98 4.64
N VAL A 52 -11.84 33.54 5.77
CA VAL A 52 -10.98 32.33 5.87
C VAL A 52 -11.75 31.10 5.43
N ALA A 53 -13.00 30.93 5.88
CA ALA A 53 -13.84 29.81 5.47
C ALA A 53 -14.08 29.77 3.96
N LEU A 54 -14.36 30.91 3.34
CA LEU A 54 -14.53 31.03 1.88
C LEU A 54 -13.24 30.70 1.12
N THR A 55 -12.09 31.17 1.61
CA THR A 55 -10.79 30.86 1.03
C THR A 55 -10.51 29.36 1.10
N LEU A 56 -10.76 28.72 2.24
CA LEU A 56 -10.58 27.28 2.41
C LEU A 56 -11.52 26.46 1.53
N LEU A 57 -12.78 26.92 1.36
CA LEU A 57 -13.74 26.30 0.43
C LEU A 57 -13.25 26.38 -1.02
N SER A 58 -12.80 27.57 -1.44
CA SER A 58 -12.24 27.79 -2.77
C SER A 58 -11.01 26.91 -3.04
N GLU A 59 -10.09 26.81 -2.09
CA GLU A 59 -8.94 25.93 -2.20
C GLU A 59 -9.30 24.44 -2.24
N ARG A 60 -10.30 24.02 -1.44
CA ARG A 60 -10.81 22.64 -1.49
C ARG A 60 -11.46 22.34 -2.85
N SER A 61 -12.24 23.26 -3.41
CA SER A 61 -12.84 23.10 -4.73
C SER A 61 -11.76 22.96 -5.82
N ARG A 62 -10.79 23.87 -5.86
CA ARG A 62 -9.68 23.81 -6.80
C ARG A 62 -8.87 22.50 -6.71
N ARG A 63 -8.60 22.03 -5.48
CA ARG A 63 -7.92 20.74 -5.28
C ARG A 63 -8.75 19.58 -5.80
N ASN A 64 -10.06 19.62 -5.57
CA ASN A 64 -10.96 18.56 -6.03
C ASN A 64 -11.07 18.54 -7.56
N GLU A 65 -11.20 19.71 -8.20
CA GLU A 65 -11.22 19.86 -9.65
C GLU A 65 -9.92 19.34 -10.27
N LYS A 66 -8.75 19.72 -9.69
CA LYS A 66 -7.44 19.22 -10.14
C LYS A 66 -7.38 17.69 -10.04
N ARG A 67 -7.79 17.09 -8.91
CA ARG A 67 -7.80 15.64 -8.73
C ARG A 67 -8.72 14.91 -9.70
N GLN A 68 -9.88 15.51 -10.00
CA GLN A 68 -10.78 14.94 -10.99
C GLN A 68 -10.14 14.96 -12.38
N ALA A 69 -9.47 16.06 -12.77
CA ALA A 69 -8.75 16.15 -14.03
C ALA A 69 -7.56 15.19 -14.10
N GLU A 70 -6.80 15.04 -13.02
CA GLU A 70 -5.70 14.05 -12.91
C GLU A 70 -6.24 12.62 -13.06
N THR A 71 -7.33 12.30 -12.37
CA THR A 71 -7.96 10.98 -12.44
C THR A 71 -8.49 10.70 -13.85
N ALA A 72 -9.13 11.67 -14.48
CA ALA A 72 -9.64 11.55 -15.85
C ALA A 72 -8.48 11.29 -16.84
N LEU A 73 -7.40 12.07 -16.78
CA LEU A 73 -6.23 11.88 -17.62
C LEU A 73 -5.62 10.47 -17.42
N LEU A 74 -5.50 10.01 -16.18
CA LEU A 74 -4.96 8.69 -15.86
C LEU A 74 -5.83 7.56 -16.42
N HIS A 75 -7.15 7.69 -16.35
CA HIS A 75 -8.08 6.72 -16.93
C HIS A 75 -8.01 6.69 -18.46
N GLU A 76 -7.82 7.84 -19.10
CA GLU A 76 -7.62 7.92 -20.54
C GLU A 76 -6.30 7.27 -20.97
N LEU A 77 -5.20 7.52 -20.25
CA LEU A 77 -3.89 6.93 -20.53
C LEU A 77 -3.88 5.39 -20.40
N ARG A 78 -4.72 4.83 -19.56
CA ARG A 78 -4.90 3.37 -19.45
C ARG A 78 -5.63 2.76 -20.65
N ARG A 79 -6.20 3.59 -21.54
CA ARG A 79 -6.87 3.20 -22.79
C ARG A 79 -6.16 3.86 -23.96
N PRO A 80 -4.99 3.34 -24.38
CA PRO A 80 -4.03 4.05 -25.24
C PRO A 80 -4.50 4.39 -26.64
N TRP A 81 -5.62 3.84 -27.12
CA TRP A 81 -6.16 4.14 -28.46
C TRP A 81 -6.83 5.50 -28.62
N ASN A 82 -6.99 6.26 -27.55
CA ASN A 82 -7.69 7.56 -27.59
C ASN A 82 -6.80 8.76 -27.31
N VAL A 83 -5.53 8.58 -26.97
CA VAL A 83 -4.65 9.67 -26.53
C VAL A 83 -3.26 9.52 -27.16
N ASP A 84 -2.77 10.56 -27.81
CA ASP A 84 -1.39 10.62 -28.25
C ASP A 84 -0.47 11.14 -27.13
N GLU A 85 0.80 10.74 -27.19
CA GLU A 85 1.80 11.05 -26.16
C GLU A 85 2.03 12.57 -25.98
N ASN A 86 1.99 13.35 -27.06
CA ASN A 86 2.20 14.80 -26.98
C ASN A 86 1.02 15.51 -26.29
N SER A 87 -0.20 15.06 -26.58
CA SER A 87 -1.40 15.56 -25.91
C SER A 87 -1.39 15.22 -24.44
N ALA A 88 -1.01 13.98 -24.09
CA ALA A 88 -0.88 13.54 -22.71
C ALA A 88 0.12 14.40 -21.93
N ARG A 89 1.29 14.67 -22.50
CA ARG A 89 2.34 15.50 -21.89
C ARG A 89 1.90 16.95 -21.70
N ARG A 90 1.26 17.56 -22.68
CA ARG A 90 0.74 18.93 -22.56
C ARG A 90 -0.25 19.02 -21.41
N ARG A 91 -1.25 18.13 -21.36
CA ARG A 91 -2.26 18.10 -20.30
C ARG A 91 -1.65 17.85 -18.92
N ALA A 92 -0.67 16.95 -18.81
CA ALA A 92 0.06 16.72 -17.57
C ALA A 92 0.81 18.00 -17.13
N HIS A 93 1.46 18.70 -18.05
CA HIS A 93 2.16 19.95 -17.76
C HIS A 93 1.18 21.06 -17.30
N GLU A 94 0.03 21.20 -17.95
CA GLU A 94 -1.04 22.14 -17.55
C GLU A 94 -1.57 21.86 -16.14
N LEU A 95 -1.61 20.59 -15.74
CA LEU A 95 -1.95 20.16 -14.37
C LEU A 95 -0.80 20.37 -13.37
N GLY A 96 0.35 20.84 -13.82
CA GLY A 96 1.54 21.05 -13.00
C GLY A 96 2.25 19.76 -12.62
N ILE A 97 2.19 18.71 -13.47
CA ILE A 97 2.80 17.40 -13.22
C ILE A 97 4.15 17.34 -13.94
N GLY A 98 5.20 16.99 -13.20
CA GLY A 98 6.56 16.90 -13.73
C GLY A 98 7.63 17.00 -12.64
N VAL A 99 8.89 17.13 -13.10
CA VAL A 99 10.05 17.30 -12.21
C VAL A 99 10.22 18.77 -11.87
N LEU A 100 10.38 19.09 -10.59
CA LEU A 100 10.61 20.45 -10.12
C LEU A 100 12.12 20.77 -10.11
N ARG A 101 12.52 21.86 -10.76
CA ARG A 101 13.86 22.43 -10.66
C ARG A 101 13.79 23.79 -9.97
N HIS A 102 14.48 23.92 -8.83
CA HIS A 102 14.44 25.14 -8.01
C HIS A 102 13.01 25.58 -7.63
N GLY A 103 12.09 24.61 -7.43
CA GLY A 103 10.70 24.87 -7.07
C GLY A 103 9.76 25.23 -8.25
N VAL A 104 10.30 25.29 -9.48
CA VAL A 104 9.53 25.55 -10.69
C VAL A 104 9.43 24.28 -11.54
N LEU A 105 8.28 24.07 -12.19
CA LEU A 105 8.07 22.93 -13.09
C LEU A 105 9.05 23.05 -14.27
N SER A 106 9.80 21.98 -14.52
CA SER A 106 10.75 21.92 -15.64
C SER A 106 10.00 21.79 -16.97
N GLU A 107 10.34 22.60 -17.96
CA GLU A 107 9.83 22.45 -19.33
C GLU A 107 10.41 21.20 -20.03
N ALA A 108 11.56 20.70 -19.56
CA ALA A 108 12.15 19.48 -20.10
C ALA A 108 11.29 18.27 -19.70
N ALA A 109 11.03 17.41 -20.67
CA ALA A 109 10.33 16.15 -20.40
C ALA A 109 11.08 15.32 -19.36
N PRO A 110 10.38 14.61 -18.45
CA PRO A 110 11.00 13.64 -17.57
C PRO A 110 11.76 12.57 -18.36
N ALA A 111 12.86 12.08 -17.79
CA ALA A 111 13.66 11.02 -18.44
C ALA A 111 12.86 9.71 -18.56
N ALA A 112 12.03 9.42 -17.58
CA ALA A 112 11.13 8.27 -17.56
C ALA A 112 9.95 8.54 -16.62
N TRP A 113 8.93 7.68 -16.71
CA TRP A 113 7.79 7.65 -15.82
C TRP A 113 7.71 6.30 -15.13
N LEU A 114 7.55 6.32 -13.83
CA LEU A 114 7.47 5.12 -12.99
C LEU A 114 6.01 4.83 -12.66
N PRO A 115 5.47 3.68 -13.09
CA PRO A 115 4.14 3.24 -12.70
C PRO A 115 4.16 2.70 -11.27
N VAL A 116 3.31 3.26 -10.43
CA VAL A 116 3.17 2.89 -9.03
C VAL A 116 1.69 2.74 -8.71
N VAL A 117 1.31 1.66 -8.07
CA VAL A 117 -0.01 1.54 -7.43
C VAL A 117 0.17 1.46 -5.94
N VAL A 118 -0.43 2.41 -5.26
CA VAL A 118 -0.40 2.51 -3.80
C VAL A 118 -1.68 1.91 -3.24
N ARG A 119 -1.55 1.04 -2.25
CA ARG A 119 -2.64 0.54 -1.43
C ARG A 119 -2.49 1.01 0.01
N TRP A 120 -3.61 1.19 0.67
CA TRP A 120 -3.64 1.56 2.08
C TRP A 120 -4.66 0.72 2.84
N GLU A 121 -4.33 0.44 4.09
CA GLU A 121 -5.20 -0.25 5.03
C GLU A 121 -5.15 0.44 6.39
N ARG A 122 -6.22 0.37 7.15
CA ARG A 122 -6.23 0.83 8.53
C ARG A 122 -5.93 -0.36 9.43
N PRO A 123 -4.84 -0.35 10.21
CA PRO A 123 -4.56 -1.43 11.14
C PRO A 123 -5.74 -1.66 12.11
N GLY A 124 -6.22 -2.90 12.20
CA GLY A 124 -7.32 -3.27 13.10
C GLY A 124 -8.74 -2.89 12.64
N ALA A 125 -8.92 -2.29 11.48
CA ALA A 125 -10.25 -2.05 10.92
C ALA A 125 -10.66 -3.25 10.05
N GLY A 126 -11.89 -3.75 10.24
CA GLY A 126 -12.46 -4.74 9.33
C GLY A 126 -12.70 -4.17 7.93
N PRO A 127 -13.12 -5.00 6.96
CA PRO A 127 -13.23 -4.65 5.54
C PRO A 127 -14.11 -3.43 5.23
N LEU A 128 -14.98 -3.01 6.14
CA LEU A 128 -15.81 -1.81 6.00
C LEU A 128 -15.06 -0.49 6.30
N GLY A 129 -13.90 -0.53 6.98
CA GLY A 129 -13.08 0.64 7.32
C GLY A 129 -12.22 1.17 6.16
N GLU A 130 -12.04 0.39 5.11
CA GLU A 130 -11.16 0.72 3.97
C GLU A 130 -11.67 1.88 3.10
N HIS A 131 -12.96 2.18 3.14
CA HIS A 131 -13.60 3.17 2.27
C HIS A 131 -13.39 4.62 2.72
N GLN A 132 -13.00 4.85 3.98
CA GLN A 132 -12.79 6.19 4.54
C GLN A 132 -11.30 6.51 4.58
N GLY A 133 -10.90 7.68 4.07
CA GLY A 133 -9.54 8.19 4.20
C GLY A 133 -8.72 8.32 2.92
N GLY A 134 -9.22 7.85 1.79
CA GLY A 134 -8.48 7.93 0.51
C GLY A 134 -8.05 9.36 0.13
N GLY A 135 -8.81 10.38 0.51
CA GLY A 135 -8.42 11.78 0.33
C GLY A 135 -7.18 12.15 1.15
N ALA A 136 -7.15 11.76 2.43
CA ALA A 136 -6.03 12.05 3.32
C ALA A 136 -4.74 11.34 2.86
N VAL A 137 -4.86 10.09 2.39
CA VAL A 137 -3.71 9.34 1.85
C VAL A 137 -3.15 10.00 0.59
N LEU A 138 -4.03 10.40 -0.36
CA LEU A 138 -3.60 11.12 -1.56
C LEU A 138 -2.97 12.47 -1.24
N ASP A 139 -3.48 13.21 -0.24
CA ASP A 139 -2.86 14.45 0.23
C ASP A 139 -1.48 14.20 0.85
N ALA A 140 -1.34 13.14 1.62
CA ALA A 140 -0.06 12.78 2.23
C ALA A 140 0.96 12.36 1.17
N LEU A 141 0.55 11.59 0.15
CA LEU A 141 1.39 11.21 -0.98
C LEU A 141 1.83 12.42 -1.81
N ALA A 142 0.90 13.32 -2.15
CA ALA A 142 1.22 14.53 -2.90
C ALA A 142 2.20 15.43 -2.14
N TRP A 143 2.03 15.57 -0.81
CA TRP A 143 2.97 16.29 0.04
C TRP A 143 4.35 15.63 0.08
N ALA A 144 4.41 14.30 0.22
CA ALA A 144 5.66 13.56 0.26
C ALA A 144 6.43 13.63 -1.09
N LEU A 145 5.72 13.53 -2.22
CA LEU A 145 6.28 13.72 -3.56
C LEU A 145 6.86 15.13 -3.75
N GLY A 146 6.18 16.16 -3.24
CA GLY A 146 6.69 17.55 -3.28
C GLY A 146 8.03 17.70 -2.55
N ARG A 147 8.29 16.95 -1.49
CA ARG A 147 9.60 16.93 -0.82
C ARG A 147 10.70 16.30 -1.67
N GLU A 148 10.37 15.37 -2.52
CA GLU A 148 11.27 14.75 -3.51
C GLU A 148 11.39 15.59 -4.79
N ARG A 149 10.90 16.85 -4.78
CA ARG A 149 10.93 17.78 -5.91
C ARG A 149 10.27 17.26 -7.18
N THR A 150 9.18 16.53 -7.01
CA THR A 150 8.39 15.98 -8.12
C THR A 150 6.89 16.13 -7.84
N THR A 151 6.12 16.30 -8.91
CA THR A 151 4.65 16.23 -8.86
C THR A 151 4.22 15.12 -9.79
N ALA A 152 3.53 14.12 -9.23
CA ALA A 152 3.09 12.94 -9.95
C ALA A 152 1.63 13.07 -10.40
N LEU A 153 1.29 12.37 -11.48
CA LEU A 153 -0.10 12.16 -11.87
C LEU A 153 -0.71 11.08 -10.97
N ALA A 154 -1.68 11.45 -10.14
CA ALA A 154 -2.30 10.53 -9.20
C ALA A 154 -3.81 10.47 -9.38
N GLY A 155 -4.37 9.27 -9.34
CA GLY A 155 -5.82 9.06 -9.44
C GLY A 155 -6.27 7.81 -8.67
N ARG A 156 -7.51 7.84 -8.16
CA ARG A 156 -8.09 6.68 -7.48
C ARG A 156 -8.37 5.57 -8.47
N LEU A 157 -7.99 4.34 -8.11
CA LEU A 157 -8.34 3.13 -8.83
C LEU A 157 -9.49 2.36 -8.16
N GLY A 158 -9.57 2.44 -6.84
CA GLY A 158 -10.56 1.71 -6.05
C GLY A 158 -10.78 2.35 -4.69
N ALA A 159 -11.45 1.62 -3.80
CA ALA A 159 -11.78 2.10 -2.45
C ALA A 159 -10.51 2.39 -1.62
N ALA A 160 -9.53 1.49 -1.68
CA ALA A 160 -8.30 1.54 -0.90
C ALA A 160 -7.03 1.53 -1.78
N SER A 161 -7.13 2.03 -3.02
CA SER A 161 -6.01 2.07 -3.96
C SER A 161 -6.01 3.30 -4.86
N ALA A 162 -4.81 3.74 -5.21
CA ALA A 162 -4.55 4.81 -6.17
C ALA A 162 -3.41 4.46 -7.11
N ALA A 163 -3.55 4.85 -8.37
CA ALA A 163 -2.45 4.82 -9.32
C ALA A 163 -1.69 6.13 -9.27
N VAL A 164 -0.38 6.03 -9.42
CA VAL A 164 0.53 7.17 -9.43
C VAL A 164 1.55 6.97 -10.54
N LEU A 165 1.63 7.90 -11.48
CA LEU A 165 2.72 7.97 -12.46
C LEU A 165 3.71 9.01 -11.95
N VAL A 166 4.89 8.54 -11.53
CA VAL A 166 5.93 9.39 -10.95
C VAL A 166 6.95 9.77 -12.02
N PRO A 167 7.08 11.07 -12.36
CA PRO A 167 8.10 11.50 -13.29
C PRO A 167 9.49 11.44 -12.65
N LEU A 168 10.44 10.80 -13.32
CA LEU A 168 11.79 10.61 -12.84
C LEU A 168 12.77 11.49 -13.60
N ALA A 169 13.71 12.09 -12.86
CA ALA A 169 14.90 12.68 -13.44
C ALA A 169 15.91 11.57 -13.81
N ALA A 170 16.85 11.88 -14.72
CA ALA A 170 17.90 10.94 -15.08
C ALA A 170 18.70 10.49 -13.84
N ARG A 171 19.03 9.19 -13.76
CA ARG A 171 19.81 8.56 -12.68
C ARG A 171 19.17 8.59 -11.29
N THR A 172 17.85 8.74 -11.20
CA THR A 172 17.15 8.70 -9.90
C THR A 172 17.05 7.26 -9.39
N PRO A 173 17.46 6.95 -8.14
CA PRO A 173 17.27 5.63 -7.54
C PRO A 173 15.78 5.42 -7.20
N GLN A 174 15.08 4.68 -8.05
CA GLN A 174 13.63 4.61 -8.10
C GLN A 174 13.00 4.08 -6.82
N ASP A 175 13.45 2.89 -6.37
CA ASP A 175 12.88 2.22 -5.20
C ASP A 175 13.11 3.05 -3.92
N ALA A 176 14.28 3.67 -3.79
CA ALA A 176 14.59 4.52 -2.67
C ALA A 176 13.69 5.78 -2.61
N VAL A 177 13.34 6.35 -3.76
CA VAL A 177 12.40 7.50 -3.81
C VAL A 177 11.01 7.04 -3.37
N VAL A 178 10.51 5.93 -3.89
CA VAL A 178 9.19 5.41 -3.52
C VAL A 178 9.14 5.08 -2.02
N GLU A 179 10.16 4.39 -1.48
CA GLU A 179 10.23 4.08 -0.05
C GLU A 179 10.22 5.35 0.82
N ARG A 180 10.97 6.40 0.45
CA ARG A 180 10.97 7.67 1.19
C ARG A 180 9.61 8.35 1.12
N VAL A 181 8.97 8.36 -0.05
CA VAL A 181 7.64 8.94 -0.25
C VAL A 181 6.60 8.22 0.62
N LEU A 182 6.58 6.88 0.60
CA LEU A 182 5.64 6.10 1.39
C LEU A 182 5.88 6.27 2.90
N THR A 183 7.15 6.26 3.32
CA THR A 183 7.52 6.50 4.72
C THR A 183 7.07 7.89 5.20
N ALA A 184 7.33 8.92 4.40
CA ALA A 184 6.91 10.28 4.73
C ALA A 184 5.38 10.43 4.74
N ALA A 185 4.67 9.75 3.84
CA ALA A 185 3.22 9.73 3.81
C ALA A 185 2.63 9.06 5.08
N GLU A 186 3.15 7.89 5.50
CA GLU A 186 2.71 7.24 6.74
C GLU A 186 2.98 8.09 7.98
N GLN A 187 4.15 8.73 8.06
CA GLN A 187 4.47 9.65 9.16
C GLN A 187 3.48 10.81 9.22
N ARG A 188 3.11 11.38 8.06
CA ARG A 188 2.12 12.46 7.99
C ARG A 188 0.71 12.01 8.40
N LEU A 189 0.40 10.73 8.20
CA LEU A 189 -0.86 10.10 8.60
C LEU A 189 -0.83 9.60 10.06
N GLU A 190 0.22 9.94 10.82
CA GLU A 190 0.39 9.59 12.25
C GLU A 190 0.23 8.09 12.51
N GLY A 191 0.58 7.24 11.54
CA GLY A 191 0.46 5.79 11.64
C GLY A 191 -0.99 5.25 11.59
N ALA A 192 -1.97 6.13 11.37
CA ALA A 192 -3.38 5.72 11.26
C ALA A 192 -3.66 4.83 10.03
N TRP A 193 -2.76 4.87 9.06
CA TRP A 193 -2.83 4.10 7.82
C TRP A 193 -1.49 3.43 7.53
N ARG A 194 -1.54 2.16 7.15
CA ARG A 194 -0.42 1.47 6.53
C ARG A 194 -0.50 1.71 5.03
N VAL A 195 0.61 2.10 4.41
CA VAL A 195 0.69 2.38 2.97
C VAL A 195 1.77 1.51 2.35
N LEU A 196 1.45 0.83 1.25
CA LEU A 196 2.39 0.04 0.48
C LEU A 196 2.20 0.28 -1.02
N ALA A 197 3.21 -0.01 -1.81
CA ALA A 197 3.17 0.17 -3.25
C ALA A 197 3.70 -1.05 -4.02
N GLY A 198 3.00 -1.37 -5.10
CA GLY A 198 3.52 -2.17 -6.20
C GLY A 198 4.10 -1.26 -7.27
N VAL A 199 5.25 -1.63 -7.81
CA VAL A 199 6.04 -0.83 -8.75
C VAL A 199 6.50 -1.69 -9.91
N THR A 200 6.40 -1.17 -11.13
CA THR A 200 6.96 -1.80 -12.33
C THR A 200 8.17 -1.01 -12.83
N ASP A 201 8.76 -1.42 -13.95
CA ASP A 201 9.91 -0.71 -14.50
C ASP A 201 9.49 0.62 -15.13
N PRO A 202 10.32 1.67 -15.00
CA PRO A 202 10.04 2.95 -15.62
C PRO A 202 10.29 2.89 -17.12
N GLU A 203 9.49 3.65 -17.86
CA GLU A 203 9.61 3.78 -19.31
C GLU A 203 9.56 5.25 -19.74
N ALA A 204 10.08 5.53 -20.92
CA ALA A 204 9.94 6.85 -21.54
C ALA A 204 8.48 7.05 -22.00
N GLY A 205 7.98 8.29 -21.84
CA GLY A 205 6.59 8.59 -22.17
C GLY A 205 5.61 8.25 -21.06
N MET A 206 4.34 8.57 -21.24
CA MET A 206 3.28 8.38 -20.25
C MET A 206 2.37 7.20 -20.55
N ILE A 207 2.18 6.87 -21.82
CA ILE A 207 1.21 5.85 -22.27
C ILE A 207 1.69 4.45 -21.89
N GLY A 208 2.94 4.09 -22.19
CA GLY A 208 3.52 2.78 -21.82
C GLY A 208 3.44 2.51 -20.32
N PRO A 209 3.98 3.40 -19.47
CA PRO A 209 3.85 3.30 -18.03
C PRO A 209 2.40 3.21 -17.52
N ALA A 210 1.47 3.96 -18.09
CA ALA A 210 0.07 3.91 -17.69
C ALA A 210 -0.59 2.56 -17.99
N ALA A 211 -0.22 1.90 -19.07
CA ALA A 211 -0.68 0.54 -19.41
C ALA A 211 -0.18 -0.52 -18.41
N ARG A 212 0.95 -0.26 -17.71
CA ARG A 212 1.51 -1.15 -16.70
C ARG A 212 0.97 -0.94 -15.28
N LEU A 213 0.05 0.01 -15.09
CA LEU A 213 -0.56 0.24 -13.78
C LEU A 213 -1.38 -0.96 -13.27
N ASP A 214 -1.94 -1.77 -14.15
CA ASP A 214 -2.66 -2.98 -13.75
C ASP A 214 -1.69 -4.03 -13.17
N GLU A 215 -0.51 -4.19 -13.77
CA GLU A 215 0.58 -5.02 -13.25
C GLU A 215 1.06 -4.52 -11.88
N ALA A 216 1.31 -3.20 -11.73
CA ALA A 216 1.68 -2.60 -10.45
C ALA A 216 0.60 -2.81 -9.37
N GLY A 217 -0.67 -2.77 -9.77
CA GLY A 217 -1.82 -3.05 -8.89
C GLY A 217 -1.81 -4.48 -8.36
N MET A 218 -1.54 -5.45 -9.23
CA MET A 218 -1.43 -6.86 -8.85
C MET A 218 -0.26 -7.12 -7.91
N ILE A 219 0.88 -6.46 -8.15
CA ILE A 219 2.04 -6.52 -7.24
C ILE A 219 1.66 -5.97 -5.87
N ALA A 220 0.98 -4.82 -5.80
CA ALA A 220 0.54 -4.23 -4.54
C ALA A 220 -0.43 -5.13 -3.79
N GLU A 221 -1.34 -5.79 -4.48
CA GLU A 221 -2.31 -6.72 -3.88
C GLU A 221 -1.63 -7.98 -3.33
N ALA A 222 -0.70 -8.57 -4.09
CA ALA A 222 0.10 -9.69 -3.63
C ALA A 222 0.96 -9.33 -2.40
N ALA A 223 1.49 -8.09 -2.34
CA ALA A 223 2.27 -7.60 -1.21
C ALA A 223 1.44 -7.49 0.09
N VAL A 224 0.16 -7.09 0.01
CA VAL A 224 -0.77 -7.12 1.16
C VAL A 224 -0.87 -8.51 1.74
N SER A 225 -1.07 -9.52 0.89
CA SER A 225 -1.19 -10.93 1.32
C SER A 225 0.09 -11.46 1.97
N LEU A 226 1.27 -11.02 1.50
CA LEU A 226 2.56 -11.38 2.11
C LEU A 226 2.69 -10.80 3.53
N LEU A 227 2.40 -9.52 3.70
CA LEU A 227 2.56 -8.81 4.97
C LEU A 227 1.54 -9.28 6.03
N ALA A 228 0.34 -9.70 5.63
CA ALA A 228 -0.65 -10.24 6.54
C ALA A 228 -0.14 -11.52 7.22
N ARG A 229 0.60 -12.37 6.53
CA ARG A 229 1.20 -13.61 7.08
C ARG A 229 2.37 -13.34 8.01
N ASP A 230 3.25 -12.41 7.66
CA ASP A 230 4.41 -12.07 8.49
C ASP A 230 3.94 -11.50 9.85
N GLY A 231 2.84 -10.75 9.87
CA GLY A 231 2.22 -10.26 11.10
C GLY A 231 1.60 -11.36 11.98
N CYS A 232 1.12 -12.46 11.39
CA CYS A 232 0.61 -13.61 12.14
C CYS A 232 1.74 -14.49 12.71
N ALA A 233 2.92 -14.48 12.10
CA ALA A 233 4.08 -15.25 12.58
C ALA A 233 4.78 -14.59 13.78
N GLU A 234 4.65 -13.28 13.97
CA GLU A 234 5.25 -12.56 15.10
C GLU A 234 4.37 -12.54 16.37
N GLY A 235 3.12 -13.00 16.31
CA GLY A 235 2.16 -12.98 17.41
C GLY A 235 2.20 -14.17 18.36
N GLY A 236 3.04 -15.17 18.14
CA GLY A 236 3.25 -16.28 19.08
C GLY A 236 4.32 -15.94 20.12
N PRO A 237 4.10 -16.19 21.44
CA PRO A 237 5.14 -15.99 22.45
C PRO A 237 6.21 -17.08 22.31
N SER A 238 7.22 -16.84 21.47
CA SER A 238 8.40 -17.70 21.40
C SER A 238 9.41 -17.25 22.46
N GLN A 239 9.17 -17.67 23.70
CA GLN A 239 10.16 -17.67 24.77
C GLN A 239 10.94 -18.99 24.74
N ASP A 240 11.68 -19.27 23.69
CA ASP A 240 12.81 -20.21 23.76
C ASP A 240 13.59 -20.17 22.43
N GLY A 241 14.54 -19.25 22.38
CA GLY A 241 15.51 -19.16 21.28
C GLY A 241 16.49 -20.31 21.35
N THR A 242 16.26 -21.40 20.60
CA THR A 242 17.19 -22.51 20.48
C THR A 242 18.47 -22.11 19.73
N VAL A 243 19.57 -22.79 20.03
CA VAL A 243 20.92 -22.54 19.46
C VAL A 243 20.93 -22.58 17.93
N ALA A 244 20.01 -23.33 17.30
CA ALA A 244 19.85 -23.42 15.86
C ALA A 244 19.33 -22.10 15.23
N ASP A 245 18.48 -21.34 15.93
CA ASP A 245 17.95 -20.05 15.48
C ASP A 245 19.05 -18.95 15.53
N ARG A 246 20.02 -19.10 16.46
CA ARG A 246 21.22 -18.24 16.50
C ARG A 246 22.17 -18.52 15.35
N ALA A 247 22.36 -19.78 14.96
CA ALA A 247 23.23 -20.16 13.83
C ALA A 247 22.64 -19.67 12.49
N ALA A 248 21.33 -19.82 12.26
CA ALA A 248 20.66 -19.32 11.06
C ALA A 248 20.72 -17.78 10.95
N ARG A 249 20.66 -17.07 12.09
CA ARG A 249 20.83 -15.59 12.11
C ARG A 249 22.28 -15.16 11.88
N GLN A 250 23.27 -15.95 12.28
CA GLN A 250 24.68 -15.68 12.03
C GLN A 250 25.09 -15.93 10.57
N ASP A 251 24.53 -16.93 9.91
CA ASP A 251 24.78 -17.19 8.47
C ASP A 251 24.09 -16.15 7.58
N ALA A 252 22.91 -15.66 7.95
CA ALA A 252 22.24 -14.54 7.28
C ALA A 252 23.03 -13.22 7.44
N ALA A 253 23.72 -13.02 8.56
CA ALA A 253 24.58 -11.86 8.79
C ALA A 253 25.88 -11.90 7.98
N ARG A 254 26.40 -13.10 7.67
CA ARG A 254 27.63 -13.29 6.86
C ARG A 254 27.38 -13.12 5.37
N SER A 255 26.15 -13.29 4.88
CA SER A 255 25.79 -13.10 3.47
C SER A 255 25.51 -11.66 3.07
N GLY A 256 25.84 -10.68 3.89
CA GLY A 256 25.75 -9.25 3.56
C GLY A 256 24.32 -8.68 3.50
N SER A 257 23.31 -9.47 3.86
CA SER A 257 21.94 -9.03 4.05
C SER A 257 21.72 -8.62 5.52
N ALA A 258 22.47 -7.64 5.99
CA ALA A 258 22.28 -7.05 7.31
C ALA A 258 20.88 -6.40 7.35
N ARG A 259 19.91 -7.09 7.94
CA ARG A 259 18.65 -6.50 8.40
C ARG A 259 18.94 -5.60 9.60
N SER A 260 19.50 -4.43 9.31
CA SER A 260 19.47 -3.30 10.23
C SER A 260 18.02 -2.98 10.53
N GLY A 261 17.64 -2.99 11.82
CA GLY A 261 16.37 -2.64 12.43
C GLY A 261 15.17 -2.55 11.47
N SER A 262 14.26 -3.47 11.57
CA SER A 262 13.07 -3.72 10.73
C SER A 262 12.32 -2.46 10.27
N ALA A 263 12.90 -1.69 9.33
CA ALA A 263 12.12 -0.79 8.50
C ALA A 263 11.29 -1.67 7.58
N ARG A 264 10.00 -1.81 7.87
CA ARG A 264 9.07 -2.59 7.05
C ARG A 264 9.16 -2.10 5.61
N ARG A 265 9.54 -2.98 4.70
CA ARG A 265 9.54 -2.70 3.26
C ARG A 265 8.13 -2.33 2.82
N ARG A 266 7.98 -1.24 2.07
CA ARG A 266 6.71 -0.71 1.56
C ARG A 266 6.61 -0.74 0.04
N CYS A 267 7.75 -0.81 -0.63
CA CYS A 267 7.85 -0.84 -2.09
C CYS A 267 8.15 -2.27 -2.55
N PHE A 268 7.31 -2.82 -3.43
CA PHE A 268 7.39 -4.19 -3.93
C PHE A 268 7.43 -4.21 -5.45
N ARG A 269 8.27 -5.08 -6.01
CA ARG A 269 8.36 -5.41 -7.43
C ARG A 269 7.90 -6.83 -7.69
N ALA A 270 7.69 -7.20 -8.94
CA ALA A 270 7.27 -8.54 -9.34
C ALA A 270 8.19 -9.64 -8.75
N GLN A 271 9.51 -9.41 -8.74
CA GLN A 271 10.49 -10.33 -8.15
C GLN A 271 10.34 -10.54 -6.65
N ASP A 272 9.75 -9.59 -5.92
CA ASP A 272 9.55 -9.66 -4.47
C ASP A 272 8.32 -10.49 -4.12
N VAL A 273 7.29 -10.42 -4.95
CA VAL A 273 6.03 -11.14 -4.77
C VAL A 273 6.04 -12.53 -5.42
N ARG A 274 7.01 -12.79 -6.33
CA ARG A 274 7.26 -14.11 -6.96
C ARG A 274 5.97 -14.79 -7.43
N LEU A 275 5.81 -16.08 -7.07
CA LEU A 275 4.63 -16.90 -7.40
C LEU A 275 3.32 -16.26 -6.93
N ARG A 276 3.31 -15.59 -5.78
CA ARG A 276 2.11 -14.89 -5.27
C ARG A 276 1.64 -13.77 -6.19
N GLY A 277 2.58 -13.06 -6.82
CA GLY A 277 2.25 -12.05 -7.84
C GLY A 277 1.51 -12.65 -9.01
N LEU A 278 1.99 -13.79 -9.54
CA LEU A 278 1.31 -14.52 -10.61
C LEU A 278 -0.10 -14.97 -10.18
N LEU A 279 -0.24 -15.50 -8.97
CA LEU A 279 -1.53 -15.97 -8.46
C LEU A 279 -2.51 -14.83 -8.21
N ALA A 280 -2.03 -13.65 -7.80
CA ALA A 280 -2.86 -12.46 -7.70
C ALA A 280 -3.43 -12.04 -9.07
N MET A 281 -2.68 -12.24 -10.17
CA MET A 281 -3.17 -12.03 -11.54
C MET A 281 -4.28 -13.00 -11.94
N LEU A 282 -4.25 -14.21 -11.38
CA LEU A 282 -5.23 -15.27 -11.64
C LEU A 282 -6.42 -15.24 -10.67
N ARG A 283 -6.48 -14.23 -9.80
CA ARG A 283 -7.58 -14.06 -8.84
C ARG A 283 -8.92 -13.95 -9.58
N GLY A 284 -9.88 -14.78 -9.18
CA GLY A 284 -11.18 -14.88 -9.87
C GLY A 284 -11.18 -15.71 -11.15
N ASP A 285 -10.03 -16.22 -11.64
CA ASP A 285 -10.03 -17.17 -12.76
C ASP A 285 -10.60 -18.51 -12.30
N LYS A 286 -11.73 -18.90 -12.92
CA LYS A 286 -12.42 -20.16 -12.63
C LYS A 286 -11.52 -21.39 -12.80
N ARG A 287 -10.56 -21.35 -13.72
CA ARG A 287 -9.64 -22.47 -13.96
C ARG A 287 -8.66 -22.64 -12.82
N ALA A 288 -8.13 -21.52 -12.29
CA ALA A 288 -7.29 -21.55 -11.09
C ALA A 288 -8.06 -22.07 -9.88
N GLN A 289 -9.31 -21.64 -9.70
CA GLN A 289 -10.18 -22.14 -8.62
C GLN A 289 -10.51 -23.64 -8.80
N MET A 290 -10.80 -24.08 -10.00
CA MET A 290 -11.03 -25.50 -10.28
C MET A 290 -9.79 -26.34 -9.99
N PHE A 291 -8.61 -25.88 -10.38
CA PHE A 291 -7.34 -26.53 -10.05
C PHE A 291 -7.16 -26.65 -8.54
N ALA A 292 -7.30 -25.54 -7.79
CA ALA A 292 -7.16 -25.57 -6.33
C ALA A 292 -8.14 -26.54 -5.66
N ARG A 293 -9.38 -26.59 -6.12
CA ARG A 293 -10.40 -27.53 -5.62
C ARG A 293 -10.08 -28.98 -5.99
N ALA A 294 -9.55 -29.23 -7.18
CA ALA A 294 -9.16 -30.57 -7.61
C ALA A 294 -8.01 -31.13 -6.78
N GLU A 295 -6.99 -30.30 -6.52
CA GLU A 295 -5.80 -30.69 -5.76
C GLU A 295 -6.05 -30.83 -4.25
N LEU A 296 -6.78 -29.91 -3.64
CA LEU A 296 -7.00 -29.88 -2.19
C LEU A 296 -8.23 -30.67 -1.75
N GLY A 297 -9.21 -30.83 -2.64
CA GLY A 297 -10.42 -31.61 -2.37
C GLY A 297 -11.07 -31.19 -1.03
N SER A 298 -11.35 -32.18 -0.22
CA SER A 298 -12.01 -32.00 1.08
C SER A 298 -11.13 -31.30 2.15
N VAL A 299 -9.84 -31.05 1.88
CA VAL A 299 -8.96 -30.29 2.81
C VAL A 299 -9.36 -28.81 2.86
N LEU A 300 -10.12 -28.32 1.87
CA LEU A 300 -10.68 -26.95 1.89
C LEU A 300 -11.93 -26.83 2.78
N ASP A 301 -12.52 -27.92 3.23
CA ASP A 301 -13.70 -27.87 4.09
C ASP A 301 -13.36 -27.21 5.43
N VAL A 302 -14.25 -26.33 5.90
CA VAL A 302 -14.09 -25.58 7.15
C VAL A 302 -13.87 -26.49 8.36
N GLU A 303 -14.51 -27.66 8.38
CA GLU A 303 -14.39 -28.65 9.45
C GLU A 303 -13.01 -29.33 9.52
N ARG A 304 -12.13 -29.10 8.52
CA ARG A 304 -10.83 -29.76 8.36
C ARG A 304 -9.65 -28.80 8.44
N HIS A 305 -9.80 -27.77 9.22
CA HIS A 305 -8.76 -26.77 9.44
C HIS A 305 -7.42 -27.39 9.88
N GLU A 306 -7.44 -28.45 10.70
CA GLU A 306 -6.22 -29.15 11.16
C GLU A 306 -5.43 -29.80 10.01
N ASP A 307 -6.12 -30.40 9.01
CA ASP A 307 -5.46 -31.01 7.85
C ASP A 307 -4.84 -29.95 6.94
N ARG A 308 -5.55 -28.84 6.74
CA ARG A 308 -5.05 -27.68 5.98
C ARG A 308 -3.83 -27.08 6.65
N GLU A 309 -3.88 -26.91 7.96
CA GLU A 309 -2.74 -26.38 8.73
C GLU A 309 -1.54 -27.32 8.69
N LEU A 310 -1.76 -28.65 8.87
CA LEU A 310 -0.71 -29.64 8.77
C LEU A 310 -0.04 -29.63 7.39
N LEU A 311 -0.82 -29.55 6.30
CA LEU A 311 -0.30 -29.46 4.94
C LEU A 311 0.51 -28.18 4.75
N THR A 312 0.00 -27.05 5.21
CA THR A 312 0.68 -25.76 5.14
C THR A 312 2.03 -25.79 5.86
N GLN A 313 2.06 -26.34 7.09
CA GLN A 313 3.27 -26.47 7.88
C GLN A 313 4.27 -27.46 7.24
N PHE A 314 3.80 -28.57 6.67
CA PHE A 314 4.62 -29.55 5.97
C PHE A 314 5.32 -28.91 4.76
N LEU A 315 4.58 -28.18 3.92
CA LEU A 315 5.12 -27.50 2.76
C LEU A 315 6.06 -26.35 3.15
N ALA A 316 5.75 -25.61 4.21
CA ALA A 316 6.62 -24.57 4.75
C ALA A 316 7.97 -25.12 5.28
N CYS A 317 8.01 -26.37 5.72
CA CYS A 317 9.23 -27.08 6.09
C CYS A 317 9.96 -27.72 4.88
N GLY A 318 9.55 -27.43 3.64
CA GLY A 318 10.12 -28.01 2.42
C GLY A 318 9.95 -29.54 2.32
N GLY A 319 8.93 -30.10 2.99
CA GLY A 319 8.71 -31.55 3.07
C GLY A 319 9.59 -32.26 4.11
N ASN A 320 10.36 -31.54 4.93
CA ASN A 320 11.21 -32.13 5.96
C ASN A 320 10.38 -32.57 7.19
N LYS A 321 10.08 -33.86 7.26
CA LYS A 321 9.26 -34.47 8.32
C LYS A 321 9.89 -34.31 9.72
N SER A 322 11.23 -34.30 9.84
CA SER A 322 11.90 -34.13 11.13
C SER A 322 11.75 -32.69 11.66
N LEU A 323 11.94 -31.71 10.77
CA LEU A 323 11.74 -30.30 11.11
C LEU A 323 10.28 -30.02 11.46
N LEU A 324 9.33 -30.61 10.71
CA LEU A 324 7.90 -30.49 10.99
C LEU A 324 7.57 -31.05 12.36
N ALA A 325 8.04 -32.25 12.72
CA ALA A 325 7.79 -32.88 14.01
C ALA A 325 8.22 -31.99 15.19
N GLN A 326 9.38 -31.35 15.07
CA GLN A 326 9.88 -30.38 16.06
C GLN A 326 8.97 -29.14 16.14
N ARG A 327 8.58 -28.60 15.00
CA ARG A 327 7.81 -27.35 14.92
C ARG A 327 6.37 -27.46 15.50
N ILE A 328 5.73 -28.61 15.29
CA ILE A 328 4.36 -28.84 15.79
C ILE A 328 4.33 -29.69 17.06
N HIS A 329 5.49 -29.93 17.69
CA HIS A 329 5.64 -30.68 18.94
C HIS A 329 4.97 -32.06 18.92
N LEU A 330 5.05 -32.78 17.81
CA LEU A 330 4.53 -34.14 17.68
C LEU A 330 5.66 -35.18 17.68
N SER A 331 5.36 -36.36 18.28
CA SER A 331 6.24 -37.52 18.12
C SER A 331 6.28 -37.99 16.65
N ARG A 332 7.43 -38.53 16.21
CA ARG A 332 7.57 -39.04 14.84
C ARG A 332 6.45 -40.02 14.45
N PRO A 333 6.10 -41.05 15.26
CA PRO A 333 5.02 -41.97 14.90
C PRO A 333 3.66 -41.26 14.72
N ALA A 334 3.34 -40.31 15.59
CA ALA A 334 2.08 -39.55 15.50
C ALA A 334 2.04 -38.69 14.24
N LEU A 335 3.16 -38.02 13.89
CA LEU A 335 3.27 -37.24 12.66
C LEU A 335 3.09 -38.11 11.41
N TYR A 336 3.81 -39.24 11.32
CA TYR A 336 3.69 -40.16 10.17
C TYR A 336 2.26 -40.68 10.02
N GLY A 337 1.57 -40.99 11.11
CA GLY A 337 0.17 -41.40 11.08
C GLY A 337 -0.77 -40.30 10.58
N ARG A 338 -0.50 -39.02 10.92
CA ARG A 338 -1.28 -37.87 10.42
C ARG A 338 -1.00 -37.62 8.93
N LEU A 339 0.26 -37.63 8.51
CA LEU A 339 0.64 -37.45 7.10
C LEU A 339 0.08 -38.56 6.21
N ALA A 340 0.15 -39.82 6.63
CA ALA A 340 -0.45 -40.94 5.89
C ALA A 340 -1.99 -40.85 5.76
N ARG A 341 -2.67 -40.26 6.75
CA ARG A 341 -4.10 -39.95 6.61
C ARG A 341 -4.35 -38.82 5.60
N LEU A 342 -3.52 -37.79 5.64
CA LEU A 342 -3.60 -36.66 4.70
C LEU A 342 -3.35 -37.12 3.26
N GLU A 343 -2.34 -37.94 2.99
CA GLU A 343 -2.06 -38.55 1.68
C GLU A 343 -3.24 -39.36 1.13
N ARG A 344 -3.85 -40.19 1.98
CA ARG A 344 -5.04 -40.97 1.57
C ARG A 344 -6.23 -40.08 1.21
N ARG A 345 -6.36 -38.91 1.86
CA ARG A 345 -7.44 -37.95 1.56
C ARG A 345 -7.19 -37.16 0.29
N LEU A 346 -5.94 -36.74 0.09
CA LEU A 346 -5.52 -36.01 -1.11
C LEU A 346 -5.42 -36.93 -2.33
N GLY A 347 -5.25 -38.24 -2.13
CA GLY A 347 -5.03 -39.20 -3.21
C GLY A 347 -3.66 -39.13 -3.88
N VAL A 348 -2.72 -38.39 -3.27
CA VAL A 348 -1.36 -38.20 -3.79
C VAL A 348 -0.32 -38.39 -2.71
N SER A 349 0.93 -38.70 -3.13
CA SER A 349 2.06 -38.82 -2.21
C SER A 349 2.68 -37.47 -1.91
N LEU A 350 2.88 -37.21 -0.62
CA LEU A 350 3.60 -36.01 -0.15
C LEU A 350 5.12 -36.13 -0.33
N ASP A 351 5.63 -37.32 -0.65
CA ASP A 351 7.05 -37.51 -0.95
C ASP A 351 7.37 -37.21 -2.42
N ASP A 352 6.35 -37.18 -3.30
CA ASP A 352 6.52 -36.79 -4.69
C ASP A 352 6.68 -35.26 -4.83
N PRO A 353 7.77 -34.80 -5.49
CA PRO A 353 8.03 -33.36 -5.65
C PRO A 353 6.97 -32.60 -6.46
N GLU A 354 6.39 -33.24 -7.49
CA GLU A 354 5.38 -32.62 -8.35
C GLU A 354 4.10 -32.42 -7.55
N SER A 355 3.63 -33.45 -6.84
CA SER A 355 2.46 -33.35 -5.94
C SER A 355 2.64 -32.27 -4.88
N ARG A 356 3.82 -32.16 -4.27
CA ARG A 356 4.09 -31.07 -3.30
C ARG A 356 4.00 -29.70 -3.94
N THR A 357 4.50 -29.55 -5.16
CA THR A 357 4.45 -28.27 -5.87
C THR A 357 3.00 -27.91 -6.23
N SER A 358 2.22 -28.85 -6.77
CA SER A 358 0.82 -28.69 -7.10
C SER A 358 -0.02 -28.30 -5.87
N LEU A 359 0.14 -29.03 -4.77
CA LEU A 359 -0.54 -28.73 -3.50
C LEU A 359 -0.16 -27.36 -2.93
N HIS A 360 1.13 -26.98 -3.05
CA HIS A 360 1.56 -25.65 -2.61
C HIS A 360 0.92 -24.55 -3.44
N VAL A 361 0.90 -24.67 -4.76
CA VAL A 361 0.24 -23.72 -5.66
C VAL A 361 -1.26 -23.66 -5.35
N ALA A 362 -1.91 -24.79 -5.15
CA ALA A 362 -3.33 -24.87 -4.83
C ALA A 362 -3.67 -24.16 -3.51
N LEU A 363 -2.85 -24.35 -2.46
CA LEU A 363 -3.00 -23.61 -1.19
C LEU A 363 -2.84 -22.10 -1.37
N LEU A 364 -1.85 -21.69 -2.15
CA LEU A 364 -1.64 -20.25 -2.43
C LEU A 364 -2.82 -19.64 -3.18
N ILE A 365 -3.43 -20.36 -4.14
CA ILE A 365 -4.63 -19.91 -4.84
C ILE A 365 -5.78 -19.76 -3.84
N ALA A 366 -6.01 -20.74 -2.99
CA ALA A 366 -7.06 -20.67 -1.96
C ALA A 366 -6.85 -19.51 -0.97
N GLU A 367 -5.61 -19.19 -0.61
CA GLU A 367 -5.29 -18.04 0.23
C GLU A 367 -5.59 -16.69 -0.46
N VAL A 368 -5.27 -16.56 -1.75
CA VAL A 368 -5.52 -15.33 -2.53
C VAL A 368 -7.02 -15.09 -2.73
N GLU A 369 -7.81 -16.16 -2.85
CA GLU A 369 -9.27 -16.08 -2.98
C GLU A 369 -9.98 -15.76 -1.65
N GLY A 370 -9.30 -15.91 -0.52
CA GLY A 370 -9.88 -15.67 0.81
C GLY A 370 -10.74 -16.82 1.33
N CYS A 371 -10.47 -18.03 0.83
CA CYS A 371 -11.13 -19.27 1.29
C CYS A 371 -10.39 -19.89 2.49
#